data_09f9bb622a4dfe52a46d780004779dc3
#
_entry.id   09f9bb622a4dfe52a46d780004779dc3
#
_cell.length_a   1.000
_cell.length_b   1.000
_cell.length_c   1.000
_cell.angle_alpha   90.00
_cell.angle_beta   90.00
_cell.angle_gamma   90.00
#
_symmetry.space_group_name_H-M   'P 1'
#
loop_
_entity.id
_entity.type
_entity.pdbx_description
1 polymer ?
#
loop_
_entity_poly.entity_id
_entity_poly.type
_entity_poly.pdbx_seq_one_letter_code
_entity_poly.pdbx_strand_id
1 'polypeptide(L)'
;MSSGTVKVYDNIFHTFRSGDRILQSENNITKAFINVFEHSHIDLRKKFLIQELDISEEITEDRITFDLQVKKRLEHNFKKAFVLGIRDKIPQSMNYNRVKEDSYGVPDAVFLSESLCMLIEVKVRDAKLSLDQIKKHENLFMKGQDISNSIFKTWDEILCFLNRQREELMGEKYNVTKFLIDQFISFCGINGIGTNKTKDFYFACFPSNIRQLTRDIDAYILEKYNSDIDNSRQARNNGISYTRNGRRGFFVKLESEAHILILSFDSSRGNLVQEKLDAMGIGKKRNTNAKAFETPSREAWVDLYKVESIKILKLFIDDAFRNRP
;
A
#
# COMPACT_ATOMS: atom_id res chain seq x y z
N MET A 1 -3.85 8.64 25.79
CA MET A 1 -3.92 7.17 25.74
C MET A 1 -2.50 6.66 25.81
N SER A 2 -2.13 5.90 26.84
CA SER A 2 -0.78 5.38 27.03
C SER A 2 -0.45 4.40 25.91
N SER A 3 0.64 4.62 25.18
CA SER A 3 1.23 3.64 24.27
C SER A 3 1.72 2.45 25.11
N GLY A 4 0.83 1.51 25.38
CA GLY A 4 1.21 0.24 26.00
C GLY A 4 2.21 -0.44 25.08
N THR A 5 3.42 -0.63 25.55
CA THR A 5 4.45 -1.43 24.87
C THR A 5 3.92 -2.85 24.74
N VAL A 6 3.53 -3.26 23.53
CA VAL A 6 3.10 -4.65 23.26
C VAL A 6 4.28 -5.56 23.61
N LYS A 7 4.08 -6.44 24.58
CA LYS A 7 5.12 -7.39 24.96
C LYS A 7 5.29 -8.41 23.81
N VAL A 8 6.53 -8.69 23.42
CA VAL A 8 6.88 -9.55 22.28
C VAL A 8 6.21 -10.93 22.36
N TYR A 9 6.04 -11.49 23.55
CA TYR A 9 5.42 -12.79 23.75
C TYR A 9 3.88 -12.78 23.70
N ASP A 10 3.25 -11.60 23.64
CA ASP A 10 1.81 -11.48 23.47
C ASP A 10 1.37 -11.56 22.00
N ASN A 11 2.33 -11.66 21.07
CA ASN A 11 2.04 -11.74 19.64
C ASN A 11 2.00 -13.21 19.16
N ILE A 12 0.86 -13.62 18.60
CA ILE A 12 0.60 -15.01 18.15
C ILE A 12 1.52 -15.49 17.02
N PHE A 13 2.11 -14.59 16.27
CA PHE A 13 3.04 -14.91 15.17
C PHE A 13 4.49 -14.98 15.62
N HIS A 14 4.77 -14.58 16.87
CA HIS A 14 6.14 -14.59 17.39
C HIS A 14 6.55 -16.00 17.78
N THR A 15 7.65 -16.49 17.18
CA THR A 15 8.21 -17.80 17.51
C THR A 15 9.48 -17.63 18.31
N PHE A 16 9.56 -18.22 19.51
CA PHE A 16 10.80 -18.30 20.30
C PHE A 16 11.69 -19.39 19.73
N ARG A 17 12.91 -19.04 19.30
CA ARG A 17 13.96 -20.01 18.99
C ARG A 17 15.31 -19.52 19.51
N SER A 18 16.03 -20.44 20.16
CA SER A 18 17.46 -20.30 20.48
C SER A 18 18.24 -20.77 19.25
N GLY A 19 18.97 -19.89 18.56
CA GLY A 19 19.81 -20.22 17.41
C GLY A 19 19.63 -19.27 16.23
N ASP A 20 20.49 -19.35 15.24
CA ASP A 20 20.67 -18.43 14.11
C ASP A 20 19.41 -17.71 13.61
N ARG A 21 19.39 -16.41 13.88
CA ARG A 21 18.17 -15.56 13.79
C ARG A 21 17.82 -15.10 12.38
N ILE A 22 18.69 -15.25 11.39
CA ILE A 22 18.56 -14.55 10.10
C ILE A 22 17.82 -15.40 9.05
N LEU A 23 18.05 -16.69 8.97
CA LEU A 23 17.47 -17.57 7.96
C LEU A 23 15.98 -17.89 8.14
N GLN A 24 15.37 -17.49 9.25
CA GLN A 24 13.97 -17.80 9.55
C GLN A 24 13.03 -16.61 9.49
N SER A 25 13.53 -15.39 9.28
CA SER A 25 12.67 -14.20 9.27
C SER A 25 11.73 -14.19 8.06
N GLU A 26 12.21 -14.56 6.86
CA GLU A 26 11.40 -14.63 5.64
C GLU A 26 10.30 -15.70 5.77
N ASN A 27 10.65 -16.91 6.18
CA ASN A 27 9.68 -17.99 6.38
C ASN A 27 8.62 -17.66 7.43
N ASN A 28 9.02 -17.03 8.55
CA ASN A 28 8.10 -16.67 9.61
C ASN A 28 7.12 -15.57 9.16
N ILE A 29 7.61 -14.59 8.41
CA ILE A 29 6.77 -13.52 7.88
C ILE A 29 5.83 -14.03 6.80
N THR A 30 6.33 -14.86 5.90
CA THR A 30 5.50 -15.52 4.89
C THR A 30 4.38 -16.33 5.55
N LYS A 31 4.72 -17.15 6.54
CA LYS A 31 3.73 -17.92 7.29
C LYS A 31 2.72 -17.03 8.01
N ALA A 32 3.18 -15.96 8.67
CA ALA A 32 2.30 -15.02 9.36
C ALA A 32 1.37 -14.31 8.36
N PHE A 33 1.90 -13.87 7.21
CA PHE A 33 1.13 -13.27 6.12
C PHE A 33 0.05 -14.21 5.60
N ILE A 34 0.40 -15.46 5.29
CA ILE A 34 -0.56 -16.47 4.82
C ILE A 34 -1.64 -16.72 5.88
N ASN A 35 -1.27 -16.90 7.14
CA ASN A 35 -2.22 -17.14 8.24
C ASN A 35 -3.24 -16.01 8.39
N VAL A 36 -2.85 -14.75 8.14
CA VAL A 36 -3.81 -13.63 8.14
C VAL A 36 -4.89 -13.87 7.10
N PHE A 37 -4.53 -14.23 5.87
CA PHE A 37 -5.52 -14.44 4.82
C PHE A 37 -6.28 -15.77 4.95
N GLU A 38 -5.64 -16.81 5.41
CA GLU A 38 -6.24 -18.13 5.58
C GLU A 38 -7.33 -18.13 6.65
N HIS A 39 -7.08 -17.46 7.77
CA HIS A 39 -7.98 -17.48 8.94
C HIS A 39 -8.88 -16.25 9.07
N SER A 40 -8.75 -15.29 8.17
CA SER A 40 -9.64 -14.12 8.10
C SER A 40 -10.94 -14.42 7.36
N HIS A 41 -11.92 -13.54 7.57
CA HIS A 41 -13.14 -13.57 6.77
C HIS A 41 -12.81 -13.44 5.28
N ILE A 42 -13.57 -14.13 4.42
CA ILE A 42 -13.34 -14.19 2.96
C ILE A 42 -13.26 -12.79 2.32
N ASP A 43 -13.98 -11.82 2.85
CA ASP A 43 -13.99 -10.44 2.33
C ASP A 43 -12.59 -9.80 2.33
N LEU A 44 -11.73 -10.12 3.30
CA LEU A 44 -10.35 -9.61 3.29
C LEU A 44 -9.56 -10.12 2.07
N ARG A 45 -9.70 -11.40 1.75
CA ARG A 45 -9.06 -12.02 0.58
C ARG A 45 -9.55 -11.43 -0.72
N LYS A 46 -10.88 -11.31 -0.88
CA LYS A 46 -11.50 -10.70 -2.06
C LYS A 46 -11.00 -9.26 -2.25
N LYS A 47 -11.06 -8.45 -1.20
CA LYS A 47 -10.58 -7.07 -1.26
C LYS A 47 -9.09 -6.98 -1.59
N PHE A 48 -8.25 -7.88 -1.06
CA PHE A 48 -6.83 -7.91 -1.40
C PHE A 48 -6.61 -8.19 -2.88
N LEU A 49 -7.25 -9.21 -3.42
CA LEU A 49 -7.13 -9.57 -4.83
C LEU A 49 -7.64 -8.45 -5.75
N ILE A 50 -8.79 -7.85 -5.43
CA ILE A 50 -9.41 -6.82 -6.26
C ILE A 50 -8.68 -5.47 -6.11
N GLN A 51 -8.52 -4.98 -4.88
CA GLN A 51 -8.06 -3.61 -4.64
C GLN A 51 -6.55 -3.43 -4.74
N GLU A 52 -5.78 -4.46 -4.37
CA GLU A 52 -4.32 -4.37 -4.37
C GLU A 52 -3.68 -5.05 -5.58
N LEU A 53 -4.29 -6.10 -6.10
CA LEU A 53 -3.70 -6.87 -7.20
C LEU A 53 -4.44 -6.71 -8.53
N ASP A 54 -5.53 -5.94 -8.56
CA ASP A 54 -6.35 -5.66 -9.75
C ASP A 54 -6.84 -6.95 -10.45
N ILE A 55 -7.27 -7.93 -9.63
CA ILE A 55 -7.85 -9.19 -10.10
C ILE A 55 -9.36 -9.00 -10.24
N SER A 56 -9.93 -9.48 -11.35
CA SER A 56 -11.37 -9.37 -11.60
C SER A 56 -12.19 -10.11 -10.53
N GLU A 57 -13.35 -9.58 -10.19
CA GLU A 57 -14.23 -10.12 -9.13
C GLU A 57 -14.64 -11.57 -9.41
N GLU A 58 -14.90 -11.93 -10.67
CA GLU A 58 -15.27 -13.30 -11.08
C GLU A 58 -14.24 -14.36 -10.65
N ILE A 59 -12.95 -14.01 -10.64
CA ILE A 59 -11.86 -14.93 -10.25
C ILE A 59 -11.80 -15.09 -8.72
N THR A 60 -12.30 -14.11 -7.96
CA THR A 60 -12.20 -14.08 -6.50
C THR A 60 -13.32 -14.85 -5.79
N GLU A 61 -14.32 -15.33 -6.52
CA GLU A 61 -15.46 -16.07 -5.97
C GLU A 61 -15.10 -17.51 -5.56
N ASP A 62 -14.08 -18.11 -6.18
CA ASP A 62 -13.64 -19.48 -5.90
C ASP A 62 -13.09 -19.63 -4.47
N ARG A 63 -13.24 -20.83 -3.93
CA ARG A 63 -12.58 -21.19 -2.66
C ARG A 63 -11.07 -21.20 -2.84
N ILE A 64 -10.39 -20.29 -2.17
CA ILE A 64 -8.93 -20.20 -2.17
C ILE A 64 -8.35 -21.09 -1.07
N THR A 65 -7.38 -21.91 -1.43
CA THR A 65 -6.52 -22.68 -0.52
C THR A 65 -5.11 -22.07 -0.50
N PHE A 66 -4.38 -22.36 0.56
CA PHE A 66 -3.05 -21.81 0.80
C PHE A 66 -2.09 -22.97 1.05
N ASP A 67 -0.88 -22.86 0.52
CA ASP A 67 0.19 -23.79 0.83
C ASP A 67 1.53 -23.05 0.92
N LEU A 68 2.48 -23.63 1.63
CA LEU A 68 3.82 -23.11 1.84
C LEU A 68 4.83 -23.99 1.11
N GLN A 69 5.83 -23.36 0.48
CA GLN A 69 6.97 -24.05 -0.15
C GLN A 69 6.56 -25.10 -1.19
N VAL A 70 5.83 -24.69 -2.23
CA VAL A 70 5.38 -25.57 -3.31
C VAL A 70 6.57 -26.13 -4.08
N LYS A 71 6.76 -27.47 -4.01
CA LYS A 71 7.88 -28.19 -4.64
C LYS A 71 7.50 -28.95 -5.90
N LYS A 72 6.20 -29.02 -6.19
CA LYS A 72 5.69 -29.77 -7.34
C LYS A 72 5.24 -28.82 -8.44
N ARG A 73 5.40 -29.28 -9.68
CA ARG A 73 4.85 -28.59 -10.84
C ARG A 73 3.32 -28.59 -10.78
N LEU A 74 2.72 -27.48 -11.21
CA LEU A 74 1.25 -27.36 -11.27
C LEU A 74 0.75 -28.10 -12.50
N GLU A 75 -0.29 -28.93 -12.34
CA GLU A 75 -0.73 -29.90 -13.35
C GLU A 75 -1.99 -29.47 -14.12
N HIS A 76 -2.51 -28.27 -13.88
CA HIS A 76 -3.67 -27.74 -14.61
C HIS A 76 -3.53 -26.25 -14.93
N ASN A 77 -4.35 -25.81 -15.89
CA ASN A 77 -4.39 -24.42 -16.31
C ASN A 77 -5.36 -23.61 -15.44
N PHE A 78 -4.98 -22.38 -15.18
CA PHE A 78 -5.78 -21.40 -14.43
C PHE A 78 -6.22 -20.27 -15.37
N LYS A 79 -7.38 -19.67 -15.09
CA LYS A 79 -7.82 -18.46 -15.79
C LYS A 79 -6.87 -17.29 -15.53
N LYS A 80 -6.29 -17.24 -14.32
CA LYS A 80 -5.30 -16.24 -13.90
C LYS A 80 -4.13 -16.92 -13.19
N ALA A 81 -2.93 -16.76 -13.72
CA ALA A 81 -1.71 -17.29 -13.15
C ALA A 81 -0.62 -16.22 -13.17
N PHE A 82 0.05 -16.00 -12.04
CA PHE A 82 1.14 -15.03 -11.93
C PHE A 82 1.98 -15.25 -10.68
N VAL A 83 3.09 -14.51 -10.58
CA VAL A 83 3.94 -14.47 -9.39
C VAL A 83 3.77 -13.13 -8.69
N LEU A 84 3.54 -13.14 -7.37
CA LEU A 84 3.55 -11.98 -6.50
C LEU A 84 4.89 -11.90 -5.76
N GLY A 85 5.67 -10.86 -6.02
CA GLY A 85 6.89 -10.56 -5.29
C GLY A 85 6.62 -9.51 -4.21
N ILE A 86 6.96 -9.81 -2.93
CA ILE A 86 6.81 -8.87 -1.81
C ILE A 86 8.19 -8.55 -1.23
N ARG A 87 8.51 -7.26 -1.03
CA ARG A 87 9.79 -6.80 -0.49
C ARG A 87 9.70 -5.40 0.12
N ASP A 88 10.78 -4.93 0.75
CA ASP A 88 10.79 -3.59 1.36
C ASP A 88 10.82 -2.46 0.31
N LYS A 89 11.55 -2.64 -0.81
CA LYS A 89 11.67 -1.60 -1.85
C LYS A 89 11.63 -2.23 -3.24
N ILE A 90 10.84 -1.66 -4.15
CA ILE A 90 10.83 -2.07 -5.56
C ILE A 90 12.08 -1.51 -6.25
N PRO A 91 12.89 -2.31 -6.94
CA PRO A 91 14.06 -1.80 -7.66
C PRO A 91 13.62 -0.90 -8.82
N GLN A 92 14.37 0.18 -9.06
CA GLN A 92 14.11 1.09 -10.19
C GLN A 92 14.38 0.44 -11.55
N SER A 93 15.23 -0.57 -11.60
CA SER A 93 15.49 -1.36 -12.80
C SER A 93 15.70 -2.83 -12.42
N MET A 94 15.09 -3.73 -13.16
CA MET A 94 15.30 -5.17 -13.03
C MET A 94 16.02 -5.66 -14.28
N ASN A 95 17.26 -6.13 -14.14
CA ASN A 95 18.01 -6.73 -15.22
C ASN A 95 17.70 -8.23 -15.31
N TYR A 96 17.37 -8.69 -16.51
CA TYR A 96 17.15 -10.11 -16.81
C TYR A 96 18.50 -10.78 -17.08
N ASN A 97 18.82 -11.84 -16.31
CA ASN A 97 19.79 -12.83 -16.72
C ASN A 97 19.06 -13.97 -17.43
N ARG A 98 19.72 -14.65 -18.37
CA ARG A 98 19.12 -15.83 -19.02
C ARG A 98 19.00 -16.96 -18.01
N VAL A 99 17.77 -17.29 -17.61
CA VAL A 99 17.45 -18.46 -16.78
C VAL A 99 17.29 -19.67 -17.69
N LYS A 100 17.86 -20.83 -17.30
CA LYS A 100 17.65 -22.09 -18.02
C LYS A 100 16.18 -22.49 -17.91
N GLU A 101 15.55 -22.91 -19.01
CA GLU A 101 14.12 -23.26 -19.09
C GLU A 101 13.70 -24.37 -18.11
N ASP A 102 14.61 -25.26 -17.74
CA ASP A 102 14.34 -26.39 -16.82
C ASP A 102 14.70 -26.09 -15.34
N SER A 103 14.99 -24.84 -15.01
CA SER A 103 15.31 -24.46 -13.63
C SER A 103 14.06 -24.01 -12.87
N TYR A 104 13.70 -24.76 -11.83
CA TYR A 104 12.54 -24.47 -10.98
C TYR A 104 13.00 -23.88 -9.64
N GLY A 105 12.24 -22.89 -9.16
CA GLY A 105 12.36 -22.37 -7.81
C GLY A 105 11.32 -22.98 -6.87
N VAL A 106 11.50 -22.83 -5.58
CA VAL A 106 10.47 -23.16 -4.57
C VAL A 106 9.91 -21.83 -4.09
N PRO A 107 8.70 -21.43 -4.49
CA PRO A 107 8.06 -20.22 -3.98
C PRO A 107 7.76 -20.39 -2.49
N ASP A 108 7.79 -19.26 -1.77
CA ASP A 108 7.54 -19.26 -0.32
C ASP A 108 6.12 -19.67 0.02
N ALA A 109 5.15 -19.29 -0.83
CA ALA A 109 3.74 -19.67 -0.64
C ALA A 109 2.97 -19.66 -1.97
N VAL A 110 1.72 -20.15 -1.90
CA VAL A 110 0.74 -20.09 -3.01
C VAL A 110 -0.66 -19.78 -2.48
N PHE A 111 -1.41 -18.98 -3.25
CA PHE A 111 -2.86 -18.89 -3.20
C PHE A 111 -3.40 -19.64 -4.41
N LEU A 112 -4.25 -20.62 -4.17
CA LEU A 112 -4.71 -21.56 -5.19
C LEU A 112 -6.22 -21.72 -5.14
N SER A 113 -6.88 -21.56 -6.29
CA SER A 113 -8.27 -21.91 -6.54
C SER A 113 -8.41 -22.62 -7.88
N GLU A 114 -9.64 -22.96 -8.31
CA GLU A 114 -9.88 -23.50 -9.65
C GLU A 114 -9.51 -22.51 -10.75
N SER A 115 -9.73 -21.22 -10.52
CA SER A 115 -9.50 -20.16 -11.53
C SER A 115 -8.20 -19.38 -11.33
N LEU A 116 -7.60 -19.39 -10.13
CA LEU A 116 -6.46 -18.58 -9.75
C LEU A 116 -5.31 -19.41 -9.22
N CYS A 117 -4.10 -19.13 -9.73
CA CYS A 117 -2.88 -19.51 -9.06
C CYS A 117 -1.94 -18.32 -8.92
N MET A 118 -1.66 -17.91 -7.71
CA MET A 118 -0.70 -16.87 -7.36
C MET A 118 0.44 -17.47 -6.55
N LEU A 119 1.62 -17.61 -7.16
CA LEU A 119 2.85 -17.99 -6.48
C LEU A 119 3.43 -16.76 -5.78
N ILE A 120 3.91 -16.92 -4.55
CA ILE A 120 4.38 -15.79 -3.73
C ILE A 120 5.85 -15.98 -3.37
N GLU A 121 6.64 -14.95 -3.63
CA GLU A 121 8.03 -14.83 -3.19
C GLU A 121 8.17 -13.61 -2.26
N VAL A 122 8.68 -13.84 -1.07
CA VAL A 122 8.81 -12.84 -0.01
C VAL A 122 10.27 -12.52 0.24
N LYS A 123 10.60 -11.25 0.34
CA LYS A 123 11.92 -10.77 0.78
C LYS A 123 11.76 -9.73 1.87
N VAL A 124 12.66 -9.77 2.85
CA VAL A 124 12.67 -8.83 3.96
C VAL A 124 14.03 -8.16 4.09
N ARG A 125 14.05 -6.94 4.60
CA ARG A 125 15.25 -6.14 4.78
C ARG A 125 16.01 -5.96 3.46
N ASP A 126 17.35 -6.18 3.47
CA ASP A 126 18.22 -5.98 2.31
C ASP A 126 18.25 -7.18 1.33
N ALA A 127 17.42 -8.21 1.58
CA ALA A 127 17.33 -9.37 0.69
C ALA A 127 16.78 -8.95 -0.69
N LYS A 128 17.50 -9.36 -1.75
CA LYS A 128 17.17 -8.99 -3.12
C LYS A 128 16.19 -9.99 -3.72
N LEU A 129 15.06 -9.48 -4.20
CA LEU A 129 14.17 -10.24 -5.09
C LEU A 129 14.75 -10.15 -6.50
N SER A 130 15.19 -11.27 -7.08
CA SER A 130 15.73 -11.31 -8.44
C SER A 130 14.66 -11.72 -9.44
N LEU A 131 14.74 -11.17 -10.65
CA LEU A 131 13.89 -11.63 -11.77
C LEU A 131 14.14 -13.09 -12.12
N ASP A 132 15.35 -13.59 -11.90
CA ASP A 132 15.68 -15.00 -12.11
C ASP A 132 14.89 -15.92 -11.17
N GLN A 133 14.65 -15.50 -9.91
CA GLN A 133 13.78 -16.25 -8.98
C GLN A 133 12.33 -16.24 -9.48
N ILE A 134 11.83 -15.08 -9.86
CA ILE A 134 10.47 -14.96 -10.41
C ILE A 134 10.31 -15.88 -11.63
N LYS A 135 11.26 -15.84 -12.57
CA LYS A 135 11.23 -16.69 -13.76
C LYS A 135 11.26 -18.18 -13.44
N LYS A 136 12.05 -18.58 -12.45
CA LYS A 136 12.06 -19.97 -11.95
C LYS A 136 10.71 -20.38 -11.35
N HIS A 137 9.99 -19.47 -10.71
CA HIS A 137 8.65 -19.73 -10.22
C HIS A 137 7.64 -19.81 -11.37
N GLU A 138 7.73 -18.95 -12.37
CA GLU A 138 6.91 -19.05 -13.57
C GLU A 138 7.05 -20.41 -14.28
N ASN A 139 8.24 -21.03 -14.24
CA ASN A 139 8.46 -22.36 -14.80
C ASN A 139 7.72 -23.49 -14.06
N LEU A 140 7.16 -23.25 -12.88
CA LEU A 140 6.33 -24.22 -12.16
C LEU A 140 4.94 -24.36 -12.77
N PHE A 141 4.45 -23.36 -13.49
CA PHE A 141 3.19 -23.48 -14.20
C PHE A 141 3.28 -24.51 -15.33
N MET A 142 2.14 -25.07 -15.68
CA MET A 142 2.06 -26.03 -16.78
C MET A 142 2.54 -25.40 -18.08
N LYS A 143 3.20 -26.19 -18.92
CA LYS A 143 3.63 -25.72 -20.25
C LYS A 143 2.41 -25.32 -21.09
N GLY A 144 2.41 -24.08 -21.59
CA GLY A 144 1.29 -23.51 -22.34
C GLY A 144 0.27 -22.73 -21.48
N GLN A 145 0.47 -22.68 -20.14
CA GLN A 145 -0.28 -21.76 -19.28
C GLN A 145 -0.02 -20.31 -19.71
N ASP A 146 -1.09 -19.54 -19.91
CA ASP A 146 -0.98 -18.09 -20.02
C ASP A 146 -0.64 -17.49 -18.66
N ILE A 147 0.57 -16.94 -18.54
CA ILE A 147 1.08 -16.35 -17.32
C ILE A 147 1.02 -14.82 -17.46
N SER A 148 0.23 -14.20 -16.61
CA SER A 148 0.17 -12.75 -16.53
C SER A 148 1.47 -12.15 -15.98
N ASN A 149 1.72 -10.89 -16.26
CA ASN A 149 2.88 -10.18 -15.72
C ASN A 149 2.93 -10.34 -14.20
N SER A 150 4.13 -10.59 -13.68
CA SER A 150 4.36 -10.68 -12.24
C SER A 150 4.07 -9.34 -11.56
N ILE A 151 3.42 -9.40 -10.40
CA ILE A 151 3.04 -8.23 -9.60
C ILE A 151 4.07 -8.06 -8.48
N PHE A 152 4.49 -6.83 -8.26
CA PHE A 152 5.42 -6.50 -7.18
C PHE A 152 4.77 -5.55 -6.18
N LYS A 153 4.88 -5.89 -4.90
CA LYS A 153 4.38 -5.09 -3.78
C LYS A 153 5.48 -4.83 -2.76
N THR A 154 5.36 -3.71 -2.08
CA THR A 154 6.17 -3.45 -0.89
C THR A 154 5.44 -3.90 0.37
N TRP A 155 6.20 -4.19 1.44
CA TRP A 155 5.61 -4.42 2.75
C TRP A 155 4.80 -3.21 3.24
N ASP A 156 5.21 -2.00 2.88
CA ASP A 156 4.46 -0.78 3.19
C ASP A 156 3.07 -0.79 2.51
N GLU A 157 2.96 -1.23 1.25
CA GLU A 157 1.68 -1.37 0.55
C GLU A 157 0.78 -2.41 1.23
N ILE A 158 1.35 -3.57 1.59
CA ILE A 158 0.62 -4.63 2.29
C ILE A 158 0.11 -4.14 3.65
N LEU A 159 0.96 -3.51 4.45
CA LEU A 159 0.60 -3.00 5.77
C LEU A 159 -0.42 -1.86 5.69
N CYS A 160 -0.31 -0.98 4.71
CA CYS A 160 -1.29 0.08 4.47
C CYS A 160 -2.65 -0.49 4.06
N PHE A 161 -2.67 -1.50 3.18
CA PHE A 161 -3.89 -2.22 2.84
C PHE A 161 -4.54 -2.82 4.09
N LEU A 162 -3.78 -3.58 4.89
CA LEU A 162 -4.31 -4.23 6.10
C LEU A 162 -4.82 -3.21 7.12
N ASN A 163 -4.11 -2.11 7.35
CA ASN A 163 -4.59 -1.03 8.23
C ASN A 163 -5.91 -0.43 7.74
N ARG A 164 -6.03 -0.16 6.44
CA ARG A 164 -7.27 0.33 5.83
C ARG A 164 -8.42 -0.67 6.03
N GLN A 165 -8.18 -1.95 5.76
CA GLN A 165 -9.21 -2.98 5.95
C GLN A 165 -9.63 -3.13 7.42
N ARG A 166 -8.71 -2.99 8.36
CA ARG A 166 -9.00 -2.98 9.80
C ARG A 166 -10.04 -1.92 10.17
N GLU A 167 -9.97 -0.73 9.56
CA GLU A 167 -10.93 0.37 9.81
C GLU A 167 -12.24 0.19 9.02
N GLU A 168 -12.19 -0.32 7.79
CA GLU A 168 -13.35 -0.44 6.90
C GLU A 168 -14.27 -1.63 7.24
N LEU A 169 -13.71 -2.75 7.70
CA LEU A 169 -14.49 -3.94 8.02
C LEU A 169 -15.29 -3.73 9.31
N MET A 170 -16.61 -3.62 9.22
CA MET A 170 -17.49 -3.31 10.34
C MET A 170 -18.37 -4.51 10.72
N GLY A 171 -18.57 -4.70 12.03
CA GLY A 171 -19.42 -5.76 12.59
C GLY A 171 -18.64 -6.93 13.18
N GLU A 172 -19.31 -7.69 14.04
CA GLU A 172 -18.73 -8.76 14.87
C GLU A 172 -18.08 -9.89 14.06
N LYS A 173 -18.63 -10.20 12.87
CA LYS A 173 -18.08 -11.24 11.99
C LYS A 173 -16.62 -10.99 11.58
N TYR A 174 -16.12 -9.76 11.73
CA TYR A 174 -14.74 -9.40 11.41
C TYR A 174 -13.81 -9.30 12.62
N ASN A 175 -14.26 -9.60 13.84
CA ASN A 175 -13.43 -9.47 15.03
C ASN A 175 -12.15 -10.31 14.94
N VAL A 176 -12.26 -11.56 14.47
CA VAL A 176 -11.08 -12.42 14.24
C VAL A 176 -10.16 -11.83 13.18
N THR A 177 -10.71 -11.33 12.07
CA THR A 177 -9.94 -10.69 11.01
C THR A 177 -9.17 -9.48 11.52
N LYS A 178 -9.83 -8.60 12.28
CA LYS A 178 -9.17 -7.41 12.87
C LYS A 178 -8.08 -7.80 13.85
N PHE A 179 -8.34 -8.79 14.70
CA PHE A 179 -7.34 -9.32 15.63
C PHE A 179 -6.10 -9.85 14.87
N LEU A 180 -6.29 -10.65 13.83
CA LEU A 180 -5.18 -11.18 13.03
C LEU A 180 -4.39 -10.07 12.33
N ILE A 181 -5.07 -9.05 11.79
CA ILE A 181 -4.43 -7.88 11.21
C ILE A 181 -3.57 -7.15 12.25
N ASP A 182 -4.12 -6.88 13.45
CA ASP A 182 -3.39 -6.21 14.53
C ASP A 182 -2.14 -6.98 14.95
N GLN A 183 -2.28 -8.30 15.09
CA GLN A 183 -1.17 -9.18 15.44
C GLN A 183 -0.09 -9.17 14.35
N PHE A 184 -0.47 -9.19 13.07
CA PHE A 184 0.49 -9.17 11.96
C PHE A 184 1.21 -7.83 11.86
N ILE A 185 0.51 -6.71 11.95
CA ILE A 185 1.11 -5.37 11.95
C ILE A 185 2.10 -5.22 13.11
N SER A 186 1.71 -5.66 14.31
CA SER A 186 2.60 -5.67 15.47
C SER A 186 3.83 -6.57 15.26
N PHE A 187 3.65 -7.75 14.66
CA PHE A 187 4.73 -8.67 14.32
C PHE A 187 5.71 -8.05 13.33
N CYS A 188 5.22 -7.40 12.27
CA CYS A 188 6.05 -6.67 11.32
C CYS A 188 6.84 -5.55 12.00
N GLY A 189 6.19 -4.77 12.89
CA GLY A 189 6.83 -3.71 13.67
C GLY A 189 7.96 -4.22 14.56
N ILE A 190 7.75 -5.32 15.29
CA ILE A 190 8.77 -5.97 16.14
C ILE A 190 9.98 -6.44 15.28
N ASN A 191 9.73 -6.88 14.05
CA ASN A 191 10.76 -7.36 13.13
C ASN A 191 11.38 -6.26 12.25
N GLY A 192 11.00 -5.00 12.43
CA GLY A 192 11.55 -3.86 11.70
C GLY A 192 11.09 -3.79 10.25
N ILE A 193 9.89 -4.30 9.93
CA ILE A 193 9.32 -4.31 8.60
C ILE A 193 8.27 -3.21 8.50
N GLY A 194 8.34 -2.37 7.44
CA GLY A 194 7.37 -1.30 7.20
C GLY A 194 7.32 -0.24 8.31
N THR A 195 8.42 0.01 9.03
CA THR A 195 8.43 0.91 10.20
C THR A 195 8.83 2.35 9.90
N ASN A 196 9.37 2.62 8.72
CA ASN A 196 9.81 3.96 8.35
C ASN A 196 8.68 4.74 7.68
N LYS A 197 8.10 5.71 8.39
CA LYS A 197 7.14 6.68 7.83
C LYS A 197 7.85 7.64 6.85
N THR A 198 8.31 7.09 5.72
CA THR A 198 8.89 7.83 4.61
C THR A 198 7.79 8.34 3.67
N LYS A 199 8.14 9.15 2.69
CA LYS A 199 7.21 9.50 1.60
C LYS A 199 6.68 8.24 0.89
N ASP A 200 7.54 7.26 0.63
CA ASP A 200 7.16 6.01 -0.02
C ASP A 200 6.14 5.22 0.80
N PHE A 201 6.28 5.20 2.14
CA PHE A 201 5.27 4.66 3.03
C PHE A 201 3.90 5.33 2.79
N TYR A 202 3.84 6.67 2.78
CA TYR A 202 2.57 7.35 2.59
C TYR A 202 2.01 7.19 1.18
N PHE A 203 2.85 7.15 0.12
CA PHE A 203 2.37 6.81 -1.22
C PHE A 203 1.76 5.41 -1.27
N ALA A 204 2.38 4.45 -0.58
CA ALA A 204 1.86 3.09 -0.48
C ALA A 204 0.48 3.03 0.19
N CYS A 205 0.17 3.94 1.13
CA CYS A 205 -1.13 4.03 1.79
C CYS A 205 -2.27 4.49 0.87
N PHE A 206 -1.98 5.10 -0.29
CA PHE A 206 -3.02 5.42 -1.26
C PHE A 206 -3.41 4.17 -2.09
N PRO A 207 -4.71 3.95 -2.35
CA PRO A 207 -5.17 2.89 -3.23
C PRO A 207 -4.49 2.91 -4.60
N SER A 208 -4.34 1.74 -5.22
CA SER A 208 -3.59 1.57 -6.47
C SER A 208 -4.05 2.50 -7.59
N ASN A 209 -5.37 2.69 -7.72
CA ASN A 209 -5.98 3.53 -8.76
C ASN A 209 -5.69 5.03 -8.64
N ILE A 210 -5.32 5.54 -7.45
CA ILE A 210 -4.97 6.96 -7.26
C ILE A 210 -3.51 7.17 -6.85
N ARG A 211 -2.76 6.10 -6.59
CA ARG A 211 -1.36 6.16 -6.14
C ARG A 211 -0.46 6.87 -7.14
N GLN A 212 -0.63 6.59 -8.44
CA GLN A 212 0.14 7.28 -9.47
C GLN A 212 -0.14 8.78 -9.50
N LEU A 213 -1.40 9.19 -9.38
CA LEU A 213 -1.76 10.62 -9.29
C LEU A 213 -1.06 11.31 -8.11
N THR A 214 -0.96 10.65 -6.94
CA THR A 214 -0.27 11.24 -5.78
C THR A 214 1.23 11.40 -6.01
N ARG A 215 1.87 10.46 -6.74
CA ARG A 215 3.28 10.58 -7.16
C ARG A 215 3.48 11.70 -8.19
N ASP A 216 2.54 11.87 -9.12
CA ASP A 216 2.59 12.93 -10.11
C ASP A 216 2.44 14.31 -9.45
N ILE A 217 1.62 14.43 -8.39
CA ILE A 217 1.50 15.64 -7.58
C ILE A 217 2.83 15.95 -6.88
N ASP A 218 3.45 14.96 -6.25
CA ASP A 218 4.77 15.10 -5.62
C ASP A 218 5.83 15.56 -6.63
N ALA A 219 5.91 14.87 -7.77
CA ALA A 219 6.86 15.18 -8.83
C ALA A 219 6.68 16.62 -9.33
N TYR A 220 5.45 17.05 -9.57
CA TYR A 220 5.16 18.43 -9.99
C TYR A 220 5.61 19.47 -8.96
N ILE A 221 5.33 19.24 -7.68
CA ILE A 221 5.70 20.17 -6.60
C ILE A 221 7.22 20.24 -6.49
N LEU A 222 7.91 19.09 -6.54
CA LEU A 222 9.36 19.04 -6.47
C LEU A 222 10.02 19.68 -7.70
N GLU A 223 9.55 19.39 -8.90
CA GLU A 223 10.08 19.98 -10.14
C GLU A 223 9.99 21.51 -10.10
N LYS A 224 8.85 22.05 -9.65
CA LYS A 224 8.56 23.48 -9.75
C LYS A 224 9.06 24.30 -8.57
N TYR A 225 9.07 23.73 -7.36
CA TYR A 225 9.26 24.48 -6.11
C TYR A 225 10.37 23.93 -5.21
N ASN A 226 11.20 23.00 -5.67
CA ASN A 226 12.21 22.32 -4.83
C ASN A 226 13.11 23.27 -4.04
N SER A 227 13.53 24.41 -4.62
CA SER A 227 14.35 25.42 -3.95
C SER A 227 13.61 26.22 -2.86
N ASP A 228 12.28 26.24 -2.95
CA ASP A 228 11.42 27.11 -2.14
C ASP A 228 10.69 26.35 -1.03
N ILE A 229 10.85 25.01 -0.95
CA ILE A 229 10.18 24.15 0.02
C ILE A 229 11.14 23.49 0.99
N ASP A 230 10.67 23.25 2.23
CA ASP A 230 11.41 22.51 3.24
C ASP A 230 11.34 21.02 2.95
N ASN A 231 12.44 20.45 2.45
CA ASN A 231 12.58 19.03 2.13
C ASN A 231 12.88 18.16 3.35
N SER A 232 13.18 18.75 4.52
CA SER A 232 13.66 17.98 5.69
C SER A 232 12.56 17.21 6.43
N ARG A 233 11.29 17.58 6.26
CA ARG A 233 10.18 17.05 7.05
C ARG A 233 8.87 16.89 6.27
N GLN A 234 8.92 16.34 5.08
CA GLN A 234 7.72 16.20 4.24
C GLN A 234 6.78 15.09 4.72
N ALA A 235 7.32 13.95 5.16
CA ALA A 235 6.51 12.86 5.70
C ALA A 235 6.14 13.14 7.16
N ARG A 236 4.86 13.45 7.45
CA ARG A 236 4.39 13.79 8.81
C ARG A 236 2.98 13.31 9.07
N ASN A 237 2.72 12.87 10.31
CA ASN A 237 1.41 12.44 10.74
C ASN A 237 0.77 11.49 9.70
N ASN A 238 -0.39 11.81 9.17
CA ASN A 238 -1.18 10.95 8.28
C ASN A 238 -0.94 11.24 6.79
N GLY A 239 0.26 11.71 6.38
CA GLY A 239 0.49 12.02 4.97
C GLY A 239 1.78 12.77 4.66
N ILE A 240 1.82 13.34 3.45
CA ILE A 240 2.96 14.11 2.92
C ILE A 240 2.58 15.58 2.87
N SER A 241 3.35 16.44 3.55
CA SER A 241 3.10 17.88 3.63
C SER A 241 4.21 18.66 2.96
N TYR A 242 3.85 19.67 2.18
CA TYR A 242 4.78 20.59 1.51
C TYR A 242 4.67 21.97 2.13
N THR A 243 5.77 22.41 2.73
CA THR A 243 5.86 23.71 3.45
C THR A 243 6.89 24.58 2.74
N ARG A 244 6.63 25.87 2.61
CA ARG A 244 7.63 26.82 2.07
C ARG A 244 8.75 27.05 3.09
N ASN A 245 9.97 27.28 2.59
CA ASN A 245 11.12 27.58 3.42
C ASN A 245 10.85 28.76 4.34
N GLY A 246 11.20 28.59 5.62
CA GLY A 246 11.02 29.67 6.64
C GLY A 246 9.57 29.93 7.05
N ARG A 247 8.59 29.16 6.57
CA ARG A 247 7.17 29.35 6.89
C ARG A 247 6.62 28.29 7.82
N ARG A 248 5.55 28.61 8.54
CA ARG A 248 4.80 27.67 9.37
C ARG A 248 3.57 27.14 8.63
N GLY A 249 3.38 25.84 8.66
CA GLY A 249 2.25 25.17 8.02
C GLY A 249 2.46 24.87 6.55
N PHE A 250 1.72 23.92 6.05
CA PHE A 250 1.79 23.44 4.67
C PHE A 250 0.95 24.30 3.73
N PHE A 251 1.34 24.38 2.47
CA PHE A 251 0.48 24.92 1.39
C PHE A 251 -0.26 23.78 0.68
N VAL A 252 0.33 22.56 0.67
CA VAL A 252 -0.28 21.33 0.16
C VAL A 252 -0.01 20.19 1.10
N LYS A 253 -1.02 19.33 1.35
CA LYS A 253 -0.88 18.05 2.05
C LYS A 253 -1.62 16.96 1.29
N LEU A 254 -0.95 15.84 1.04
CA LEU A 254 -1.54 14.59 0.64
C LEU A 254 -1.91 13.80 1.90
N GLU A 255 -3.18 13.68 2.19
CA GLU A 255 -3.71 12.98 3.37
C GLU A 255 -4.04 11.54 2.99
N SER A 256 -3.30 10.59 3.54
CA SER A 256 -3.39 9.18 3.14
C SER A 256 -4.57 8.43 3.73
N GLU A 257 -5.11 8.83 4.89
CA GLU A 257 -6.28 8.17 5.50
C GLU A 257 -7.59 8.56 4.83
N ALA A 258 -7.76 9.84 4.51
CA ALA A 258 -8.96 10.35 3.85
C ALA A 258 -8.88 10.32 2.31
N HIS A 259 -7.72 9.97 1.74
CA HIS A 259 -7.42 9.94 0.30
C HIS A 259 -7.72 11.28 -0.40
N ILE A 260 -7.30 12.37 0.22
CA ILE A 260 -7.55 13.73 -0.25
C ILE A 260 -6.27 14.52 -0.45
N LEU A 261 -6.36 15.54 -1.32
CA LEU A 261 -5.40 16.62 -1.38
C LEU A 261 -5.98 17.83 -0.62
N ILE A 262 -5.23 18.32 0.35
CA ILE A 262 -5.56 19.55 1.10
C ILE A 262 -4.72 20.69 0.56
N LEU A 263 -5.38 21.74 0.10
CA LEU A 263 -4.78 23.00 -0.30
C LEU A 263 -5.00 24.01 0.82
N SER A 264 -3.94 24.67 1.30
CA SER A 264 -4.02 25.60 2.42
C SER A 264 -3.66 27.02 1.97
N PHE A 265 -4.46 27.98 2.39
CA PHE A 265 -4.37 29.38 2.02
C PHE A 265 -4.32 30.26 3.26
N ASP A 266 -3.98 31.54 3.08
CA ASP A 266 -4.26 32.55 4.08
C ASP A 266 -5.69 33.06 3.89
N SER A 267 -6.37 33.32 5.00
CA SER A 267 -7.71 33.88 4.99
C SER A 267 -8.80 32.97 4.34
N SER A 268 -9.90 33.59 3.95
CA SER A 268 -11.10 32.94 3.40
C SER A 268 -10.95 32.41 1.96
N ARG A 269 -9.76 32.53 1.35
CA ARG A 269 -9.52 32.07 -0.03
C ARG A 269 -9.80 30.56 -0.20
N GLY A 270 -9.59 29.78 0.85
CA GLY A 270 -9.92 28.34 0.84
C GLY A 270 -11.37 28.05 0.47
N ASN A 271 -12.34 28.87 0.94
CA ASN A 271 -13.75 28.71 0.58
C ASN A 271 -14.00 28.97 -0.91
N LEU A 272 -13.41 30.03 -1.47
CA LEU A 272 -13.56 30.35 -2.89
C LEU A 272 -12.97 29.24 -3.79
N VAL A 273 -11.86 28.64 -3.34
CA VAL A 273 -11.26 27.51 -4.06
C VAL A 273 -12.12 26.27 -3.91
N GLN A 274 -12.69 26.01 -2.72
CA GLN A 274 -13.58 24.89 -2.50
C GLN A 274 -14.81 24.95 -3.39
N GLU A 275 -15.45 26.14 -3.51
CA GLU A 275 -16.58 26.34 -4.40
C GLU A 275 -16.26 25.98 -5.87
N LYS A 276 -15.07 26.35 -6.34
CA LYS A 276 -14.58 25.98 -7.68
C LYS A 276 -14.38 24.48 -7.83
N LEU A 277 -13.77 23.82 -6.84
CA LEU A 277 -13.56 22.37 -6.83
C LEU A 277 -14.92 21.63 -6.81
N ASP A 278 -15.87 22.12 -6.04
CA ASP A 278 -17.21 21.55 -5.96
C ASP A 278 -17.97 21.73 -7.29
N ALA A 279 -17.88 22.90 -7.94
CA ALA A 279 -18.44 23.14 -9.25
C ALA A 279 -17.82 22.24 -10.34
N MET A 280 -16.55 21.85 -10.19
CA MET A 280 -15.87 20.89 -11.07
C MET A 280 -16.18 19.42 -10.71
N GLY A 281 -16.94 19.17 -9.64
CA GLY A 281 -17.28 17.82 -9.18
C GLY A 281 -16.16 17.07 -8.46
N ILE A 282 -14.99 17.69 -8.22
CA ILE A 282 -13.81 17.07 -7.59
C ILE A 282 -13.61 17.48 -6.13
N GLY A 283 -14.44 18.38 -5.60
CA GLY A 283 -14.38 18.80 -4.21
C GLY A 283 -14.75 17.65 -3.26
N LYS A 284 -14.08 17.58 -2.10
CA LYS A 284 -14.47 16.72 -0.98
C LYS A 284 -15.31 17.52 0.00
N LYS A 285 -16.53 17.07 0.24
CA LYS A 285 -17.40 17.69 1.26
C LYS A 285 -16.73 17.57 2.63
N ARG A 286 -16.66 18.68 3.34
CA ARG A 286 -16.20 18.70 4.73
C ARG A 286 -17.29 18.15 5.63
N ASN A 287 -16.89 17.48 6.70
CA ASN A 287 -17.86 17.02 7.69
C ASN A 287 -18.43 18.24 8.46
N THR A 288 -19.67 18.58 8.22
CA THR A 288 -20.32 19.79 8.75
C THR A 288 -20.67 19.69 10.25
N ASN A 289 -20.44 18.56 10.89
CA ASN A 289 -20.81 18.33 12.30
C ASN A 289 -19.77 18.82 13.32
N ALA A 290 -18.66 19.39 12.89
CA ALA A 290 -17.67 19.96 13.83
C ALA A 290 -17.98 21.42 14.10
N LYS A 291 -18.19 21.80 15.37
CA LYS A 291 -18.41 23.16 15.89
C LYS A 291 -17.34 24.22 15.52
N ALA A 292 -16.39 23.89 14.64
CA ALA A 292 -15.26 24.74 14.22
C ALA A 292 -15.56 25.64 13.01
N PHE A 293 -16.81 25.77 12.57
CA PHE A 293 -17.16 26.43 11.30
C PHE A 293 -17.56 27.92 11.40
N GLU A 294 -17.27 28.59 12.51
CA GLU A 294 -17.50 30.04 12.58
C GLU A 294 -16.38 30.89 11.96
N THR A 295 -15.25 30.28 11.61
CA THR A 295 -14.15 30.97 10.92
C THR A 295 -14.09 30.60 9.42
N PRO A 296 -13.83 31.56 8.52
CA PRO A 296 -13.64 31.30 7.10
C PRO A 296 -12.59 30.19 6.91
N SER A 297 -12.94 29.11 6.22
CA SER A 297 -12.02 28.00 6.05
C SER A 297 -10.81 28.44 5.22
N ARG A 298 -9.63 28.20 5.74
CA ARG A 298 -8.34 28.41 5.05
C ARG A 298 -7.94 27.25 4.15
N GLU A 299 -8.75 26.23 4.06
CA GLU A 299 -8.43 25.01 3.32
C GLU A 299 -9.47 24.67 2.28
N ALA A 300 -9.02 24.12 1.17
CA ALA A 300 -9.86 23.48 0.17
C ALA A 300 -9.43 22.03 0.01
N TRP A 301 -10.41 21.12 -0.08
CA TRP A 301 -10.20 19.67 -0.08
C TRP A 301 -10.64 19.06 -1.41
N VAL A 302 -9.75 18.29 -2.02
CA VAL A 302 -9.96 17.59 -3.27
C VAL A 302 -10.14 16.10 -3.00
N ASP A 303 -11.16 15.51 -3.58
CA ASP A 303 -11.38 14.07 -3.59
C ASP A 303 -10.52 13.45 -4.70
N LEU A 304 -9.42 12.80 -4.34
CA LEU A 304 -8.46 12.25 -5.31
C LEU A 304 -9.06 11.16 -6.21
N TYR A 305 -10.13 10.48 -5.76
CA TYR A 305 -10.84 9.49 -6.60
C TYR A 305 -11.56 10.10 -7.80
N LYS A 306 -11.83 11.41 -7.77
CA LYS A 306 -12.53 12.12 -8.83
C LYS A 306 -11.63 12.89 -9.79
N VAL A 307 -10.33 12.79 -9.57
CA VAL A 307 -9.33 13.52 -10.36
C VAL A 307 -8.69 12.59 -11.38
N GLU A 308 -8.94 12.83 -12.65
CA GLU A 308 -8.41 12.02 -13.75
C GLU A 308 -6.93 12.32 -14.03
N SER A 309 -6.47 13.54 -13.82
CA SER A 309 -5.11 13.96 -14.16
C SER A 309 -4.63 15.13 -13.30
N ILE A 310 -3.34 15.14 -12.99
CA ILE A 310 -2.69 16.26 -12.30
C ILE A 310 -2.88 17.60 -13.03
N LYS A 311 -3.08 17.62 -14.33
CA LYS A 311 -3.28 18.85 -15.11
C LYS A 311 -4.37 19.74 -14.52
N ILE A 312 -5.44 19.11 -14.00
CA ILE A 312 -6.58 19.80 -13.37
C ILE A 312 -6.14 20.50 -12.09
N LEU A 313 -5.19 19.93 -11.35
CA LEU A 313 -4.77 20.41 -10.02
C LEU A 313 -3.67 21.45 -10.05
N LYS A 314 -2.89 21.55 -11.12
CA LYS A 314 -1.69 22.42 -11.19
C LYS A 314 -1.99 23.87 -10.82
N LEU A 315 -3.07 24.44 -11.37
CA LEU A 315 -3.44 25.84 -11.08
C LEU A 315 -3.81 26.05 -9.60
N PHE A 316 -4.47 25.08 -8.97
CA PHE A 316 -4.86 25.16 -7.56
C PHE A 316 -3.66 24.98 -6.63
N ILE A 317 -2.71 24.09 -6.97
CA ILE A 317 -1.44 23.92 -6.25
C ILE A 317 -0.62 25.22 -6.33
N ASP A 318 -0.53 25.82 -7.52
CA ASP A 318 0.18 27.09 -7.73
C ASP A 318 -0.47 28.25 -6.97
N ASP A 319 -1.79 28.25 -6.90
CA ASP A 319 -2.55 29.24 -6.15
C ASP A 319 -2.31 29.09 -4.65
N ALA A 320 -2.32 27.85 -4.13
CA ALA A 320 -1.99 27.57 -2.74
C ALA A 320 -0.55 27.98 -2.40
N PHE A 321 0.42 27.67 -3.28
CA PHE A 321 1.81 28.10 -3.07
C PHE A 321 1.96 29.61 -2.97
N ARG A 322 1.33 30.36 -3.89
CA ARG A 322 1.42 31.85 -3.91
C ARG A 322 0.72 32.52 -2.75
N ASN A 323 -0.42 31.98 -2.30
CA ASN A 323 -1.28 32.59 -1.30
C ASN A 323 -1.19 31.91 0.09
N ARG A 324 -0.12 31.17 0.36
CA ARG A 324 0.30 30.71 1.67
C ARG A 324 1.65 31.35 2.00
N PRO A 325 1.69 32.57 2.63
CA PRO A 325 2.90 33.25 3.01
C PRO A 325 3.73 32.54 4.06
#